data_114d55299c05d8b364f65983e223c32d
#
_entry.id   114d55299c05d8b364f65983e223c32d
#
_cell.length_a   1.000
_cell.length_b   1.000
_cell.length_c   1.000
_cell.angle_alpha   90.00
_cell.angle_beta   90.00
_cell.angle_gamma   90.00
#
_symmetry.space_group_name_H-M   'P 1'
#
loop_
_entity.id
_entity.type
_entity.pdbx_description
1 polymer ?
#
loop_
_entity_poly.entity_id
_entity_poly.type
_entity_poly.pdbx_seq_one_letter_code
_entity_poly.pdbx_strand_id
1 'polypeptide(L)'
;MGVDSSTQSCKVVVTDAASGAVVREGRAAHPDGTEVDPAAWWDALREAIVAAGGMDDVDAWSIGGQQHGMVALDAEGRVIRDALLWNDTRSAXAAEALIDEXGADSLAERTGLVPVASFTITKLRWLRDAEPENAARVAAVALPHXWLTWRLRGFGPAGESAQGPVLEELVTDRSDASGTGYWSPEAWAPGVDGYDRDLFVWALGHDAVLPRVLGPAEWVTDADGRRVAPGAGDNAGAALGVGAATGDVVVSIGTSGTVFAVSAARTVDPSGTVAGFADADGGFLPIVVTLNAARVLDAIARLLGVDHAELSDLALAAESGAGGLTLVPYFEGERTPNLPDATASLTGMTLASSTRENLARAAVEGMLSGLGAGLDALRDLDVPLERALLIGGAAQSPAVRAIAPEVLGLPVEVPPPGEYVALGAARQAARIAALPG
;
A
#
# COMPACT_ATOMS: atom_id res chain seq x y z
N MET A 1 -4.32 -11.06 -16.94
CA MET A 1 -4.16 -9.59 -16.90
C MET A 1 -4.06 -9.14 -15.45
N GLY A 2 -3.12 -8.28 -15.17
CA GLY A 2 -2.98 -7.67 -13.86
C GLY A 2 -3.06 -6.16 -13.96
N VAL A 3 -3.71 -5.57 -12.97
CA VAL A 3 -3.94 -4.12 -12.93
C VAL A 3 -3.40 -3.56 -11.63
N ASP A 4 -2.77 -2.39 -11.73
CA ASP A 4 -2.41 -1.58 -10.58
C ASP A 4 -3.14 -0.25 -10.70
N SER A 5 -4.17 -0.06 -9.89
CA SER A 5 -4.88 1.23 -9.82
C SER A 5 -4.37 1.96 -8.58
N SER A 6 -3.27 2.65 -8.75
CA SER A 6 -2.61 3.37 -7.66
C SER A 6 -3.09 4.82 -7.59
N THR A 7 -2.38 5.65 -6.83
CA THR A 7 -2.82 7.02 -6.61
C THR A 7 -2.70 7.87 -7.87
N GLN A 8 -1.60 7.72 -8.60
CA GLN A 8 -1.30 8.62 -9.71
C GLN A 8 -1.70 8.09 -11.07
N SER A 9 -1.88 6.78 -11.20
CA SER A 9 -2.18 6.19 -12.51
C SER A 9 -2.72 4.79 -12.38
N CYS A 10 -3.31 4.31 -13.47
CA CYS A 10 -3.71 2.93 -13.64
C CYS A 10 -2.75 2.29 -14.64
N LYS A 11 -2.20 1.14 -14.30
CA LYS A 11 -1.28 0.38 -15.15
C LYS A 11 -1.85 -1.01 -15.35
N VAL A 12 -1.81 -1.47 -16.60
CA VAL A 12 -2.33 -2.77 -16.98
C VAL A 12 -1.20 -3.56 -17.62
N VAL A 13 -0.99 -4.79 -17.19
CA VAL A 13 -0.08 -5.71 -17.86
C VAL A 13 -0.85 -6.97 -18.25
N VAL A 14 -0.58 -7.49 -19.43
CA VAL A 14 -1.08 -8.78 -19.85
C VAL A 14 0.13 -9.69 -19.97
N THR A 15 0.09 -10.81 -19.27
CA THR A 15 1.21 -11.75 -19.23
C THR A 15 0.82 -13.07 -19.84
N ASP A 16 1.81 -13.79 -20.35
CA ASP A 16 1.64 -15.18 -20.71
C ASP A 16 1.49 -15.97 -19.42
N ALA A 17 0.37 -16.70 -19.30
CA ALA A 17 0.06 -17.37 -18.03
C ALA A 17 1.09 -18.43 -17.64
N ALA A 18 1.70 -19.09 -18.65
CA ALA A 18 2.68 -20.15 -18.36
C ALA A 18 4.04 -19.59 -17.99
N SER A 19 4.52 -18.57 -18.72
CA SER A 19 5.87 -18.06 -18.52
C SER A 19 5.94 -16.86 -17.58
N GLY A 20 4.84 -16.13 -17.41
CA GLY A 20 4.82 -14.89 -16.66
C GLY A 20 5.37 -13.68 -17.41
N ALA A 21 5.77 -13.85 -18.66
CA ALA A 21 6.34 -12.77 -19.45
C ALA A 21 5.26 -11.77 -19.83
N VAL A 22 5.58 -10.48 -19.72
CA VAL A 22 4.67 -9.41 -20.14
C VAL A 22 4.62 -9.39 -21.65
N VAL A 23 3.44 -9.55 -22.22
CA VAL A 23 3.26 -9.55 -23.68
C VAL A 23 2.71 -8.22 -24.19
N ARG A 24 2.05 -7.44 -23.33
CA ARG A 24 1.58 -6.10 -23.68
C ARG A 24 1.20 -5.36 -22.41
N GLU A 25 1.16 -4.03 -22.51
CA GLU A 25 0.84 -3.21 -21.35
C GLU A 25 0.22 -1.88 -21.79
N GLY A 26 -0.41 -1.21 -20.84
CA GLY A 26 -1.03 0.09 -21.07
C GLY A 26 -1.15 0.85 -19.77
N ARG A 27 -1.36 2.16 -19.88
CA ARG A 27 -1.52 2.97 -18.68
C ARG A 27 -2.36 4.20 -18.98
N ALA A 28 -2.91 4.80 -17.91
CA ALA A 28 -3.65 6.05 -17.98
C ALA A 28 -3.49 6.78 -16.65
N ALA A 29 -3.50 8.12 -16.70
CA ALA A 29 -3.30 8.93 -15.52
C ALA A 29 -4.58 9.04 -14.69
N HIS A 30 -4.39 9.23 -13.38
CA HIS A 30 -5.46 9.58 -12.46
C HIS A 30 -5.38 11.07 -12.12
N PRO A 31 -6.50 11.67 -11.68
CA PRO A 31 -6.45 13.05 -11.19
C PRO A 31 -5.60 13.16 -9.92
N ASP A 32 -5.02 14.32 -9.71
CA ASP A 32 -4.33 14.63 -8.47
C ASP A 32 -5.34 14.87 -7.34
N GLY A 33 -4.86 14.80 -6.13
CA GLY A 33 -5.65 15.18 -4.96
C GLY A 33 -5.81 14.05 -3.97
N THR A 34 -6.45 14.37 -2.86
CA THR A 34 -6.70 13.41 -1.79
C THR A 34 -8.18 13.01 -1.72
N GLU A 35 -8.98 13.54 -2.63
CA GLU A 35 -10.41 13.29 -2.72
C GLU A 35 -10.72 13.21 -4.21
N VAL A 36 -11.18 12.05 -4.68
CA VAL A 36 -11.29 11.78 -6.11
C VAL A 36 -12.61 11.06 -6.39
N ASP A 37 -13.28 11.46 -7.46
CA ASP A 37 -14.47 10.74 -7.95
C ASP A 37 -14.02 9.38 -8.48
N PRO A 38 -14.52 8.28 -7.94
CA PRO A 38 -14.15 6.95 -8.45
C PRO A 38 -14.41 6.76 -9.95
N ALA A 39 -15.33 7.51 -10.54
CA ALA A 39 -15.55 7.43 -11.98
C ALA A 39 -14.27 7.72 -12.77
N ALA A 40 -13.38 8.57 -12.23
CA ALA A 40 -12.11 8.84 -12.88
C ALA A 40 -11.22 7.60 -12.92
N TRP A 41 -11.26 6.78 -11.88
CA TRP A 41 -10.50 5.52 -11.88
C TRP A 41 -11.08 4.53 -12.89
N TRP A 42 -12.40 4.49 -12.99
CA TRP A 42 -13.08 3.60 -13.94
C TRP A 42 -12.72 3.99 -15.37
N ASP A 43 -12.75 5.30 -15.66
CA ASP A 43 -12.35 5.79 -16.98
C ASP A 43 -10.90 5.45 -17.29
N ALA A 44 -10.00 5.66 -16.32
CA ALA A 44 -8.58 5.37 -16.49
C ALA A 44 -8.33 3.87 -16.70
N LEU A 45 -9.06 3.01 -15.97
CA LEU A 45 -8.92 1.57 -16.16
C LEU A 45 -9.32 1.17 -17.58
N ARG A 46 -10.45 1.66 -18.06
CA ARG A 46 -10.89 1.33 -19.41
C ARG A 46 -9.90 1.84 -20.47
N GLU A 47 -9.40 3.04 -20.27
CA GLU A 47 -8.40 3.62 -21.17
C GLU A 47 -7.11 2.78 -21.17
N ALA A 48 -6.65 2.37 -20.00
CA ALA A 48 -5.42 1.57 -19.88
C ALA A 48 -5.60 0.19 -20.51
N ILE A 49 -6.80 -0.42 -20.37
CA ILE A 49 -7.08 -1.71 -20.99
C ILE A 49 -7.04 -1.58 -22.52
N VAL A 50 -7.65 -0.54 -23.06
CA VAL A 50 -7.62 -0.29 -24.52
C VAL A 50 -6.16 -0.08 -24.98
N ALA A 51 -5.39 0.72 -24.23
CA ALA A 51 -3.99 0.95 -24.57
C ALA A 51 -3.17 -0.33 -24.55
N ALA A 52 -3.54 -1.28 -23.69
CA ALA A 52 -2.88 -2.58 -23.62
C ALA A 52 -3.36 -3.57 -24.70
N GLY A 53 -4.32 -3.19 -25.52
CA GLY A 53 -4.81 -4.05 -26.60
C GLY A 53 -6.09 -4.82 -26.29
N GLY A 54 -6.77 -4.50 -25.21
CA GLY A 54 -8.06 -5.09 -24.88
C GLY A 54 -7.95 -6.38 -24.11
N MET A 55 -9.10 -7.04 -23.96
CA MET A 55 -9.21 -8.25 -23.11
C MET A 55 -9.62 -9.50 -23.86
N ASP A 56 -9.69 -9.47 -25.20
CA ASP A 56 -10.26 -10.60 -25.93
C ASP A 56 -9.55 -11.92 -25.68
N ASP A 57 -8.24 -11.87 -25.46
CA ASP A 57 -7.43 -13.08 -25.21
C ASP A 57 -7.09 -13.28 -23.74
N VAL A 58 -7.73 -12.55 -22.83
CA VAL A 58 -7.47 -12.65 -21.40
C VAL A 58 -8.32 -13.77 -20.81
N ASP A 59 -7.68 -14.72 -20.13
CA ASP A 59 -8.38 -15.83 -19.49
C ASP A 59 -8.79 -15.52 -18.06
N ALA A 60 -7.99 -14.72 -17.36
CA ALA A 60 -8.24 -14.35 -15.97
C ALA A 60 -7.62 -13.00 -15.69
N TRP A 61 -8.17 -12.29 -14.70
CA TRP A 61 -7.63 -10.98 -14.36
C TRP A 61 -7.75 -10.70 -12.86
N SER A 62 -6.96 -9.71 -12.42
CA SER A 62 -6.91 -9.30 -11.03
C SER A 62 -6.57 -7.82 -10.94
N ILE A 63 -7.18 -7.11 -10.00
CA ILE A 63 -6.92 -5.69 -9.81
C ILE A 63 -6.31 -5.46 -8.43
N GLY A 64 -5.09 -4.92 -8.40
CA GLY A 64 -4.49 -4.39 -7.20
C GLY A 64 -4.54 -2.88 -7.19
N GLY A 65 -4.33 -2.27 -6.05
CA GLY A 65 -4.35 -0.82 -6.02
C GLY A 65 -4.20 -0.23 -4.64
N GLN A 66 -4.34 1.09 -4.61
CA GLN A 66 -4.22 1.84 -3.37
C GLN A 66 -5.23 1.37 -2.34
N GLN A 67 -4.81 1.36 -1.09
CA GLN A 67 -5.64 0.89 0.01
C GLN A 67 -6.42 2.03 0.64
N HIS A 68 -7.39 1.68 1.46
CA HIS A 68 -8.07 2.52 2.44
C HIS A 68 -9.12 3.48 1.89
N GLY A 69 -9.07 3.83 0.62
CA GLY A 69 -9.97 4.82 0.07
C GLY A 69 -11.43 4.46 0.29
N MET A 70 -12.22 5.41 0.80
CA MET A 70 -13.61 5.13 1.15
C MET A 70 -14.51 5.39 -0.06
N VAL A 71 -15.05 4.31 -0.64
CA VAL A 71 -16.04 4.39 -1.70
C VAL A 71 -17.39 4.03 -1.09
N ALA A 72 -18.20 5.05 -0.82
CA ALA A 72 -19.51 4.86 -0.18
C ALA A 72 -20.59 4.80 -1.26
N LEU A 73 -21.36 3.74 -1.24
CA LEU A 73 -22.39 3.48 -2.26
C LEU A 73 -23.79 3.53 -1.65
N ASP A 74 -24.75 4.07 -2.40
CA ASP A 74 -26.15 4.04 -1.99
C ASP A 74 -26.80 2.72 -2.46
N ALA A 75 -28.07 2.56 -2.18
CA ALA A 75 -28.80 1.33 -2.47
C ALA A 75 -28.92 1.06 -3.98
N GLU A 76 -28.76 2.08 -4.79
CA GLU A 76 -28.79 1.95 -6.26
C GLU A 76 -27.40 1.76 -6.84
N GLY A 77 -26.39 1.58 -5.99
CA GLY A 77 -25.03 1.36 -6.46
C GLY A 77 -24.29 2.62 -6.89
N ARG A 78 -24.83 3.79 -6.60
CA ARG A 78 -24.20 5.05 -6.97
C ARG A 78 -23.23 5.51 -5.90
N VAL A 79 -22.14 6.11 -6.33
CA VAL A 79 -21.18 6.71 -5.42
C VAL A 79 -21.82 7.95 -4.78
N ILE A 80 -21.85 7.97 -3.45
CA ILE A 80 -22.52 9.04 -2.69
C ILE A 80 -21.72 10.33 -2.74
N ARG A 81 -20.40 10.22 -2.67
CA ARG A 81 -19.50 11.37 -2.68
C ARG A 81 -18.13 10.94 -3.15
N ASP A 82 -17.29 11.88 -3.53
CA ASP A 82 -15.93 11.57 -3.93
C ASP A 82 -15.23 10.80 -2.83
N ALA A 83 -14.39 9.85 -3.22
CA ALA A 83 -13.68 9.00 -2.26
C ALA A 83 -12.58 9.75 -1.57
N LEU A 84 -12.51 9.61 -0.25
CA LEU A 84 -11.37 10.11 0.51
C LEU A 84 -10.27 9.06 0.45
N LEU A 85 -9.09 9.47 0.01
CA LEU A 85 -7.98 8.54 -0.23
C LEU A 85 -7.14 8.34 1.03
N TRP A 86 -6.19 7.43 0.94
CA TRP A 86 -5.29 7.10 2.05
C TRP A 86 -4.53 8.32 2.58
N ASN A 87 -4.25 9.28 1.72
CA ASN A 87 -3.47 10.46 2.07
C ASN A 87 -4.33 11.66 2.45
N ASP A 88 -5.63 11.47 2.61
CA ASP A 88 -6.50 12.56 3.07
C ASP A 88 -6.51 12.58 4.59
N THR A 89 -6.23 13.74 5.17
CA THR A 89 -6.01 13.85 6.61
C THR A 89 -7.23 14.40 7.38
N ARG A 90 -8.35 14.68 6.68
CA ARG A 90 -9.49 15.31 7.35
C ARG A 90 -10.10 14.46 8.45
N SER A 91 -9.89 13.17 8.44
CA SER A 91 -10.45 12.26 9.45
C SER A 91 -9.54 12.04 10.65
N ALA A 92 -8.50 12.88 10.82
CA ALA A 92 -7.58 12.69 11.96
C ALA A 92 -8.31 12.80 13.30
N UNK A 93 -9.20 13.46 13.43
CA UNK A 93 -9.95 13.67 14.55
C UNK A 93 -10.83 12.58 14.84
N ALA A 94 -11.31 12.09 13.81
CA ALA A 94 -12.09 10.87 13.96
C ALA A 94 -11.23 9.69 14.46
N ALA A 95 -10.00 9.63 14.00
CA ALA A 95 -9.09 8.59 14.48
C ALA A 95 -8.85 8.72 15.98
N GLU A 96 -8.60 9.93 16.45
CA GLU A 96 -8.41 10.17 17.87
C GLU A 96 -9.63 9.77 18.68
N ALA A 97 -10.82 10.12 18.18
CA ALA A 97 -12.07 9.79 18.88
C ALA A 97 -12.24 8.27 18.98
N LEU A 98 -11.95 7.54 17.91
CA LEU A 98 -12.07 6.08 17.94
C LEU A 98 -11.09 5.48 18.96
N ILE A 99 -9.87 6.01 19.03
CA ILE A 99 -8.89 5.52 20.00
C ILE A 99 -9.34 5.84 21.42
N ASP A 100 -9.85 7.04 21.65
CA ASP A 100 -10.34 7.41 22.98
C ASP A 100 -11.52 6.55 23.41
N GLU A 101 -12.36 6.23 22.50
CA GLU A 101 -13.55 5.44 22.78
C GLU A 101 -13.28 3.94 22.92
N UNK A 102 -12.40 3.30 21.98
CA UNK A 102 -12.17 2.05 21.90
C UNK A 102 -11.05 1.62 22.54
N GLY A 103 -10.11 2.40 22.73
CA GLY A 103 -8.82 2.06 23.29
C GLY A 103 -7.86 1.45 22.29
N ALA A 104 -6.62 1.98 22.28
CA ALA A 104 -5.61 1.51 21.31
C ALA A 104 -5.33 0.01 21.46
N ASP A 105 -5.23 -0.47 22.70
CA ASP A 105 -4.97 -1.90 22.93
C ASP A 105 -6.08 -2.77 22.34
N SER A 106 -7.33 -2.40 22.61
CA SER A 106 -8.48 -3.16 22.12
C SER A 106 -8.55 -3.16 20.60
N LEU A 107 -8.36 -1.99 19.99
CA LEU A 107 -8.42 -1.89 18.54
C LEU A 107 -7.31 -2.69 17.88
N ALA A 108 -6.09 -2.60 18.41
CA ALA A 108 -4.97 -3.38 17.87
C ALA A 108 -5.21 -4.88 17.99
N GLU A 109 -5.74 -5.32 19.13
CA GLU A 109 -6.01 -6.75 19.33
C GLU A 109 -7.09 -7.25 18.37
N ARG A 110 -8.15 -6.46 18.17
CA ARG A 110 -9.29 -6.85 17.35
C ARG A 110 -8.98 -6.85 15.86
N THR A 111 -8.14 -5.90 15.40
CA THR A 111 -7.97 -5.67 13.96
C THR A 111 -6.51 -5.67 13.48
N GLY A 112 -5.54 -5.63 14.40
CA GLY A 112 -4.13 -5.47 14.04
C GLY A 112 -3.73 -4.02 13.82
N LEU A 113 -4.64 -3.07 13.99
CA LEU A 113 -4.39 -1.66 13.65
C LEU A 113 -4.77 -0.74 14.81
N VAL A 114 -4.04 0.37 14.91
CA VAL A 114 -4.47 1.52 15.70
C VAL A 114 -4.86 2.60 14.69
N PRO A 115 -6.08 3.11 14.74
CA PRO A 115 -6.55 4.01 13.68
C PRO A 115 -5.71 5.26 13.48
N VAL A 116 -5.43 5.56 12.23
CA VAL A 116 -4.88 6.84 11.79
C VAL A 116 -5.75 7.33 10.62
N ALA A 117 -5.57 8.59 10.24
CA ALA A 117 -6.44 9.20 9.22
C ALA A 117 -6.46 8.41 7.91
N SER A 118 -5.39 7.69 7.59
CA SER A 118 -5.34 6.89 6.37
C SER A 118 -6.40 5.79 6.31
N PHE A 119 -6.74 5.17 7.45
CA PHE A 119 -7.53 3.94 7.45
C PHE A 119 -9.02 4.22 7.27
N THR A 120 -9.70 3.30 6.58
CA THR A 120 -11.10 3.46 6.18
C THR A 120 -12.03 3.76 7.36
N ILE A 121 -11.82 3.10 8.49
CA ILE A 121 -12.69 3.26 9.64
C ILE A 121 -12.78 4.73 10.09
N THR A 122 -11.67 5.46 9.98
CA THR A 122 -11.68 6.86 10.40
C THR A 122 -12.46 7.73 9.43
N LYS A 123 -12.44 7.36 8.16
CA LYS A 123 -13.19 8.09 7.14
C LYS A 123 -14.69 7.88 7.30
N LEU A 124 -15.10 6.66 7.69
CA LEU A 124 -16.50 6.38 8.00
C LEU A 124 -16.97 7.18 9.21
N ARG A 125 -16.15 7.25 10.25
CA ARG A 125 -16.49 8.04 11.43
C ARG A 125 -16.61 9.52 11.07
N TRP A 126 -15.67 10.00 10.26
CA TRP A 126 -15.75 11.38 9.79
C TRP A 126 -17.03 11.62 9.00
N LEU A 127 -17.39 10.66 8.12
CA LEU A 127 -18.61 10.81 7.31
C LEU A 127 -19.84 10.90 8.21
N ARG A 128 -19.91 10.01 9.22
CA ARG A 128 -21.03 10.02 10.17
C ARG A 128 -21.18 11.40 10.84
N ASP A 129 -20.06 11.96 11.27
CA ASP A 129 -20.09 13.17 12.09
C ASP A 129 -20.17 14.43 11.24
N ALA A 130 -19.50 14.49 10.11
CA ALA A 130 -19.39 15.70 9.29
C ALA A 130 -20.45 15.77 8.18
N GLU A 131 -20.89 14.62 7.68
CA GLU A 131 -21.86 14.56 6.58
C GLU A 131 -22.96 13.56 6.90
N PRO A 132 -23.74 13.80 7.95
CA PRO A 132 -24.71 12.80 8.42
C PRO A 132 -25.77 12.45 7.38
N GLU A 133 -26.14 13.35 6.47
CA GLU A 133 -27.09 13.01 5.43
C GLU A 133 -26.50 12.02 4.42
N ASN A 134 -25.23 12.21 4.06
CA ASN A 134 -24.55 11.24 3.20
C ASN A 134 -24.36 9.90 3.93
N ALA A 135 -23.96 9.96 5.20
CA ALA A 135 -23.76 8.74 5.98
C ALA A 135 -25.04 7.90 6.04
N ALA A 136 -26.19 8.54 6.21
CA ALA A 136 -27.46 7.84 6.30
C ALA A 136 -27.82 7.09 5.02
N ARG A 137 -27.28 7.50 3.89
CA ARG A 137 -27.56 6.87 2.60
C ARG A 137 -26.62 5.68 2.28
N VAL A 138 -25.61 5.45 3.11
CA VAL A 138 -24.62 4.39 2.79
C VAL A 138 -25.29 3.04 2.90
N ALA A 139 -25.34 2.32 1.78
CA ALA A 139 -25.83 0.94 1.71
C ALA A 139 -24.71 -0.05 1.54
N ALA A 140 -23.53 0.38 1.08
CA ALA A 140 -22.35 -0.47 0.97
C ALA A 140 -21.09 0.40 1.04
N VAL A 141 -20.01 -0.19 1.53
CA VAL A 141 -18.71 0.47 1.55
C VAL A 141 -17.73 -0.42 0.81
N ALA A 142 -17.08 0.16 -0.19
CA ALA A 142 -16.04 -0.52 -0.96
C ALA A 142 -14.74 0.29 -0.87
N LEU A 143 -13.66 -0.32 -1.31
CA LEU A 143 -12.36 0.34 -1.44
C LEU A 143 -12.00 0.35 -2.93
N PRO A 144 -10.97 1.08 -3.34
CA PRO A 144 -10.74 1.30 -4.77
C PRO A 144 -10.67 0.04 -5.60
N HIS A 145 -9.87 -0.95 -5.20
CA HIS A 145 -9.78 -2.12 -6.08
C HIS A 145 -11.07 -2.97 -6.08
N UNK A 146 -11.71 -3.05 -5.03
CA UNK A 146 -12.83 -3.75 -4.89
C UNK A 146 -13.96 -3.22 -5.63
N TRP A 147 -14.01 -1.88 -5.67
CA TRP A 147 -15.01 -1.19 -6.47
C TRP A 147 -14.75 -1.36 -7.97
N LEU A 148 -13.50 -1.19 -8.37
CA LEU A 148 -13.15 -1.37 -9.78
C LEU A 148 -13.40 -2.80 -10.26
N THR A 149 -13.11 -3.78 -9.43
CA THR A 149 -13.37 -5.19 -9.76
C THR A 149 -14.88 -5.39 -10.03
N TRP A 150 -15.71 -4.85 -9.16
CA TRP A 150 -17.17 -4.91 -9.30
C TRP A 150 -17.61 -4.28 -10.61
N ARG A 151 -17.07 -3.09 -10.93
CA ARG A 151 -17.41 -2.42 -12.19
C ARG A 151 -16.96 -3.24 -13.39
N LEU A 152 -15.74 -3.75 -13.37
CA LEU A 152 -15.22 -4.48 -14.54
C LEU A 152 -15.93 -5.83 -14.72
N ARG A 153 -16.45 -6.39 -13.64
CA ARG A 153 -17.29 -7.59 -13.73
C ARG A 153 -18.66 -7.30 -14.34
N GLY A 154 -19.02 -6.04 -14.53
CA GLY A 154 -20.26 -5.65 -15.16
C GLY A 154 -21.32 -5.10 -14.21
N PHE A 155 -21.00 -4.96 -12.93
CA PHE A 155 -21.93 -4.39 -11.95
C PHE A 155 -21.78 -2.87 -11.87
N GLY A 156 -22.78 -2.22 -11.31
CA GLY A 156 -22.80 -0.76 -11.19
C GLY A 156 -24.22 -0.25 -11.16
N PRO A 157 -24.40 1.07 -11.19
CA PRO A 157 -25.74 1.63 -11.13
C PRO A 157 -26.63 1.13 -12.28
N ALA A 158 -27.92 1.04 -12.00
CA ALA A 158 -28.89 0.65 -13.01
C ALA A 158 -28.83 1.64 -14.17
N GLY A 159 -28.84 1.10 -15.39
CA GLY A 159 -28.74 1.91 -16.59
C GLY A 159 -27.32 2.29 -16.98
N GLU A 160 -26.35 2.02 -16.11
CA GLU A 160 -24.95 2.31 -16.36
C GLU A 160 -24.09 1.05 -16.30
N SER A 161 -24.72 -0.10 -16.15
CA SER A 161 -24.02 -1.37 -16.02
C SER A 161 -24.89 -2.48 -16.56
N ALA A 162 -24.25 -3.52 -17.09
CA ALA A 162 -24.97 -4.64 -17.67
C ALA A 162 -25.65 -5.52 -16.61
N GLN A 163 -25.01 -5.65 -15.44
CA GLN A 163 -25.48 -6.57 -14.39
C GLN A 163 -26.24 -5.87 -13.28
N GLY A 164 -26.27 -4.55 -13.27
CA GLY A 164 -27.00 -3.77 -12.29
C GLY A 164 -26.30 -3.62 -10.95
N PRO A 165 -26.99 -2.98 -9.99
CA PRO A 165 -26.35 -2.59 -8.73
C PRO A 165 -26.46 -3.68 -7.66
N VAL A 166 -25.92 -4.86 -7.93
CA VAL A 166 -25.97 -5.96 -6.97
C VAL A 166 -24.82 -5.79 -5.97
N LEU A 167 -25.11 -5.14 -4.87
CA LEU A 167 -24.09 -4.82 -3.86
C LEU A 167 -23.47 -6.06 -3.24
N GLU A 168 -24.25 -7.15 -3.15
CA GLU A 168 -23.77 -8.41 -2.58
C GLU A 168 -22.70 -9.08 -3.44
N GLU A 169 -22.51 -8.60 -4.65
CA GLU A 169 -21.45 -9.12 -5.53
C GLU A 169 -20.11 -8.40 -5.36
N LEU A 170 -20.03 -7.41 -4.46
CA LEU A 170 -18.74 -6.82 -4.11
C LEU A 170 -17.86 -7.88 -3.45
N VAL A 171 -16.62 -7.99 -3.91
CA VAL A 171 -15.62 -8.90 -3.33
C VAL A 171 -14.32 -8.15 -3.12
N THR A 172 -13.52 -8.61 -2.18
CA THR A 172 -12.21 -8.05 -1.90
C THR A 172 -11.26 -9.18 -1.51
N ASP A 173 -10.04 -8.81 -1.13
CA ASP A 173 -9.05 -9.78 -0.67
C ASP A 173 -8.68 -9.50 0.78
N ARG A 174 -7.91 -10.43 1.36
CA ARG A 174 -7.50 -10.32 2.75
C ARG A 174 -6.64 -9.08 3.03
N SER A 175 -5.73 -8.77 2.10
CA SER A 175 -4.79 -7.68 2.37
C SER A 175 -5.50 -6.33 2.46
N ASP A 176 -6.43 -6.07 1.55
CA ASP A 176 -7.15 -4.80 1.58
C ASP A 176 -8.14 -4.76 2.74
N ALA A 177 -8.83 -5.87 2.99
CA ALA A 177 -9.74 -5.94 4.15
C ALA A 177 -9.00 -5.63 5.45
N SER A 178 -7.76 -6.11 5.58
CA SER A 178 -6.99 -5.92 6.81
C SER A 178 -6.58 -4.47 7.04
N GLY A 179 -6.65 -3.62 6.03
CA GLY A 179 -6.31 -2.21 6.19
C GLY A 179 -7.50 -1.32 6.51
N THR A 180 -8.69 -1.89 6.66
CA THR A 180 -9.90 -1.10 6.90
C THR A 180 -10.03 -0.57 8.32
N GLY A 181 -9.58 -1.34 9.30
CA GLY A 181 -9.77 -1.05 10.71
C GLY A 181 -11.01 -1.71 11.32
N TYR A 182 -11.72 -2.52 10.52
CA TYR A 182 -12.89 -3.25 11.03
C TYR A 182 -12.93 -4.70 10.52
N TRP A 183 -11.78 -5.31 10.34
CA TRP A 183 -11.67 -6.70 9.87
C TRP A 183 -10.53 -7.40 10.62
N SER A 184 -10.69 -8.70 10.85
CA SER A 184 -9.66 -9.49 11.50
C SER A 184 -9.38 -10.77 10.74
N PRO A 185 -8.11 -11.06 10.44
CA PRO A 185 -7.79 -12.33 9.78
C PRO A 185 -8.11 -13.55 10.63
N GLU A 186 -8.13 -13.40 11.94
CA GLU A 186 -8.45 -14.53 12.81
C GLU A 186 -9.93 -14.90 12.79
N ALA A 187 -10.79 -13.94 12.44
CA ALA A 187 -12.23 -14.19 12.34
C ALA A 187 -12.64 -14.63 10.94
N TRP A 188 -11.73 -14.52 9.99
CA TRP A 188 -12.02 -14.87 8.60
C TRP A 188 -11.85 -16.38 8.38
N ALA A 189 -12.70 -16.96 7.55
CA ALA A 189 -12.56 -18.32 7.03
C ALA A 189 -13.37 -18.38 5.74
N PRO A 190 -13.15 -19.37 4.88
CA PRO A 190 -14.01 -19.50 3.70
C PRO A 190 -15.48 -19.53 4.12
N GLY A 191 -16.26 -18.59 3.58
CA GLY A 191 -17.66 -18.42 3.91
C GLY A 191 -17.96 -17.62 5.16
N VAL A 192 -16.92 -17.12 5.85
CA VAL A 192 -17.06 -16.25 7.03
C VAL A 192 -16.23 -15.00 6.79
N ASP A 193 -16.88 -13.85 6.69
CA ASP A 193 -16.22 -12.67 6.13
C ASP A 193 -15.15 -12.04 7.03
N GLY A 194 -15.20 -12.25 8.33
CA GLY A 194 -14.17 -11.75 9.25
C GLY A 194 -14.34 -10.31 9.70
N TYR A 195 -15.39 -9.63 9.29
CA TYR A 195 -15.60 -8.24 9.69
C TYR A 195 -16.05 -8.13 11.14
N ASP A 196 -15.54 -7.10 11.81
CA ASP A 196 -15.99 -6.72 13.14
C ASP A 196 -17.12 -5.71 12.95
N ARG A 197 -18.34 -6.25 12.88
CA ARG A 197 -19.50 -5.43 12.59
C ARG A 197 -19.78 -4.39 13.67
N ASP A 198 -19.45 -4.70 14.91
CA ASP A 198 -19.62 -3.75 16.00
C ASP A 198 -18.75 -2.52 15.78
N LEU A 199 -17.49 -2.71 15.39
CA LEU A 199 -16.62 -1.58 15.08
C LEU A 199 -17.12 -0.80 13.86
N PHE A 200 -17.57 -1.52 12.84
CA PHE A 200 -18.09 -0.87 11.64
C PHE A 200 -19.30 0.02 11.98
N VAL A 201 -20.25 -0.52 12.74
CA VAL A 201 -21.43 0.23 13.13
C VAL A 201 -21.07 1.37 14.06
N TRP A 202 -20.10 1.15 14.96
CA TRP A 202 -19.62 2.22 15.84
C TRP A 202 -19.11 3.40 15.02
N ALA A 203 -18.38 3.10 13.94
CA ALA A 203 -17.82 4.16 13.11
C ALA A 203 -18.88 4.85 12.25
N LEU A 204 -19.66 4.08 11.50
CA LEU A 204 -20.59 4.65 10.52
C LEU A 204 -21.94 5.06 11.11
N GLY A 205 -22.40 4.35 12.13
CA GLY A 205 -23.69 4.61 12.76
C GLY A 205 -24.76 3.59 12.40
N HIS A 206 -24.54 2.74 11.43
CA HIS A 206 -25.47 1.66 11.06
C HIS A 206 -24.68 0.62 10.24
N ASP A 207 -25.27 -0.55 10.04
CA ASP A 207 -24.66 -1.61 9.26
C ASP A 207 -24.90 -1.38 7.76
N ALA A 208 -24.05 -1.99 6.93
CA ALA A 208 -24.14 -1.87 5.48
C ALA A 208 -23.53 -3.12 4.86
N VAL A 209 -23.71 -3.28 3.54
CA VAL A 209 -23.07 -4.37 2.80
C VAL A 209 -21.57 -4.11 2.76
N LEU A 210 -20.80 -5.14 3.09
CA LEU A 210 -19.34 -5.10 2.98
C LEU A 210 -18.89 -6.19 2.01
N PRO A 211 -17.81 -5.97 1.26
CA PRO A 211 -17.38 -6.93 0.25
C PRO A 211 -17.05 -8.29 0.87
N ARG A 212 -17.45 -9.37 0.20
CA ARG A 212 -17.05 -10.71 0.63
C ARG A 212 -15.53 -10.83 0.46
N VAL A 213 -14.85 -11.37 1.48
CA VAL A 213 -13.39 -11.48 1.47
C VAL A 213 -13.01 -12.84 0.91
N LEU A 214 -12.38 -12.83 -0.25
CA LEU A 214 -11.95 -14.06 -0.92
C LEU A 214 -10.59 -14.49 -0.40
N GLY A 215 -10.43 -15.79 -0.20
CA GLY A 215 -9.13 -16.37 0.09
C GLY A 215 -8.24 -16.43 -1.15
N PRO A 216 -6.95 -16.73 -0.98
CA PRO A 216 -6.01 -16.67 -2.11
C PRO A 216 -6.32 -17.61 -3.26
N ALA A 217 -7.04 -18.71 -3.03
CA ALA A 217 -7.37 -19.66 -4.07
C ALA A 217 -8.82 -19.57 -4.53
N GLU A 218 -9.54 -18.55 -4.10
CA GLU A 218 -10.94 -18.34 -4.50
C GLU A 218 -11.01 -17.36 -5.67
N TRP A 219 -12.09 -17.44 -6.42
CA TRP A 219 -12.32 -16.49 -7.53
C TRP A 219 -13.81 -16.30 -7.75
N VAL A 220 -14.14 -15.25 -8.46
CA VAL A 220 -15.47 -15.02 -9.01
C VAL A 220 -15.32 -14.91 -10.53
N THR A 221 -16.41 -14.64 -11.24
CA THR A 221 -16.34 -14.51 -12.69
C THR A 221 -16.86 -13.15 -13.13
N ASP A 222 -16.44 -12.74 -14.31
CA ASP A 222 -17.01 -11.54 -14.96
C ASP A 222 -18.15 -11.94 -15.89
N ALA A 223 -18.73 -10.94 -16.54
CA ALA A 223 -19.89 -11.17 -17.41
C ALA A 223 -19.57 -12.06 -18.63
N ASP A 224 -18.30 -12.16 -18.98
CA ASP A 224 -17.87 -13.00 -20.10
C ASP A 224 -17.35 -14.37 -19.65
N GLY A 225 -17.44 -14.66 -18.36
CA GLY A 225 -17.06 -15.96 -17.82
C GLY A 225 -15.58 -16.09 -17.47
N ARG A 226 -14.79 -15.01 -17.57
CA ARG A 226 -13.38 -15.05 -17.15
C ARG A 226 -13.31 -15.15 -15.64
N ARG A 227 -12.29 -15.84 -15.14
CA ARG A 227 -12.03 -15.89 -13.71
C ARG A 227 -11.44 -14.57 -13.23
N VAL A 228 -11.92 -14.13 -12.07
CA VAL A 228 -11.49 -12.87 -11.46
C VAL A 228 -10.92 -13.22 -10.10
N ALA A 229 -9.64 -12.92 -9.93
CA ALA A 229 -8.91 -13.20 -8.69
C ALA A 229 -9.26 -12.18 -7.61
N PRO A 230 -8.89 -12.44 -6.35
CA PRO A 230 -9.29 -11.55 -5.25
C PRO A 230 -8.79 -10.13 -5.35
N GLY A 231 -7.67 -9.89 -6.03
CA GLY A 231 -7.01 -8.59 -6.01
C GLY A 231 -6.07 -8.46 -4.83
N ALA A 232 -5.59 -7.25 -4.62
CA ALA A 232 -4.65 -6.99 -3.52
C ALA A 232 -4.52 -5.49 -3.28
N GLY A 233 -4.21 -5.11 -2.05
CA GLY A 233 -3.68 -3.79 -1.78
C GLY A 233 -2.32 -3.63 -2.46
N ASP A 234 -1.88 -2.40 -2.65
CA ASP A 234 -0.67 -2.16 -3.46
C ASP A 234 0.58 -2.77 -2.83
N ASN A 235 0.74 -2.67 -1.51
CA ASN A 235 1.94 -3.26 -0.89
C ASN A 235 1.92 -4.77 -0.98
N ALA A 236 0.76 -5.40 -0.76
CA ALA A 236 0.64 -6.85 -0.89
C ALA A 236 0.85 -7.28 -2.33
N GLY A 237 0.34 -6.51 -3.29
CA GLY A 237 0.57 -6.76 -4.70
C GLY A 237 2.04 -6.67 -5.06
N ALA A 238 2.73 -5.66 -4.52
CA ALA A 238 4.17 -5.51 -4.76
C ALA A 238 4.94 -6.70 -4.19
N ALA A 239 4.56 -7.17 -2.99
CA ALA A 239 5.21 -8.35 -2.41
C ALA A 239 5.08 -9.58 -3.32
N LEU A 240 3.88 -9.79 -3.88
CA LEU A 240 3.70 -10.87 -4.87
C LEU A 240 4.57 -10.64 -6.10
N GLY A 241 4.60 -9.41 -6.58
CA GLY A 241 5.31 -9.06 -7.81
C GLY A 241 6.82 -9.24 -7.73
N VAL A 242 7.41 -8.96 -6.55
CA VAL A 242 8.85 -9.18 -6.38
C VAL A 242 9.16 -10.60 -5.94
N GLY A 243 8.16 -11.40 -5.63
CA GLY A 243 8.37 -12.77 -5.18
C GLY A 243 8.85 -12.85 -3.74
N ALA A 244 8.42 -11.93 -2.88
CA ALA A 244 8.84 -11.93 -1.49
C ALA A 244 8.26 -13.13 -0.74
N ALA A 245 9.09 -13.76 0.08
CA ALA A 245 8.71 -14.93 0.88
C ALA A 245 8.95 -14.62 2.35
N THR A 246 8.46 -15.52 3.21
CA THR A 246 8.67 -15.37 4.66
C THR A 246 10.16 -15.15 4.95
N GLY A 247 10.46 -14.14 5.73
CA GLY A 247 11.84 -13.74 6.02
C GLY A 247 12.33 -12.59 5.17
N ASP A 248 11.63 -12.28 4.07
CA ASP A 248 11.98 -11.12 3.25
C ASP A 248 11.30 -9.87 3.80
N VAL A 249 12.05 -8.76 3.77
CA VAL A 249 11.46 -7.45 4.04
C VAL A 249 11.68 -6.59 2.81
N VAL A 250 10.59 -6.00 2.33
CA VAL A 250 10.65 -5.09 1.19
C VAL A 250 10.83 -3.67 1.75
N VAL A 251 11.85 -2.99 1.26
CA VAL A 251 12.14 -1.60 1.63
C VAL A 251 11.89 -0.77 0.36
N SER A 252 10.80 -0.04 0.37
CA SER A 252 10.40 0.76 -0.80
C SER A 252 10.84 2.19 -0.58
N ILE A 253 11.76 2.65 -1.43
CA ILE A 253 12.40 3.96 -1.27
C ILE A 253 11.86 4.92 -2.32
N GLY A 254 10.68 5.47 -2.04
CA GLY A 254 10.13 6.58 -2.81
C GLY A 254 10.45 7.89 -2.08
N THR A 255 9.70 8.95 -2.37
CA THR A 255 9.83 10.19 -1.62
C THR A 255 9.71 9.92 -0.12
N SER A 256 8.67 9.18 0.24
CA SER A 256 8.52 8.56 1.56
C SER A 256 8.95 7.11 1.49
N GLY A 257 9.05 6.44 2.63
CA GLY A 257 9.47 5.05 2.67
C GLY A 257 8.41 4.15 3.29
N THR A 258 8.35 2.91 2.80
CA THR A 258 7.61 1.86 3.48
C THR A 258 8.52 0.65 3.65
N VAL A 259 8.33 -0.03 4.77
CA VAL A 259 9.07 -1.23 5.12
C VAL A 259 8.02 -2.28 5.47
N PHE A 260 7.94 -3.35 4.69
CA PHE A 260 6.93 -4.37 4.96
C PHE A 260 7.54 -5.76 4.80
N ALA A 261 7.23 -6.62 5.75
CA ALA A 261 7.81 -7.96 5.80
C ALA A 261 6.74 -9.01 5.56
N VAL A 262 7.12 -10.10 4.90
CA VAL A 262 6.24 -11.25 4.75
C VAL A 262 6.42 -12.12 6.00
N SER A 263 5.33 -12.38 6.70
CA SER A 263 5.37 -13.07 7.98
C SER A 263 4.31 -14.15 8.05
N ALA A 264 4.64 -15.24 8.72
CA ALA A 264 3.68 -16.33 8.93
C ALA A 264 2.74 -16.05 10.10
N ALA A 265 3.04 -15.07 10.97
CA ALA A 265 2.26 -14.76 12.14
C ALA A 265 1.79 -13.31 12.12
N ARG A 266 0.59 -13.08 12.65
CA ARG A 266 0.08 -11.71 12.73
C ARG A 266 0.88 -10.91 13.76
N THR A 267 0.86 -9.60 13.59
CA THR A 267 1.44 -8.68 14.58
C THR A 267 0.33 -7.86 15.22
N VAL A 268 0.52 -7.54 16.50
CA VAL A 268 -0.39 -6.67 17.23
C VAL A 268 0.48 -5.63 17.94
N ASP A 269 0.33 -4.38 17.55
CA ASP A 269 1.17 -3.30 18.07
C ASP A 269 0.30 -2.16 18.57
N PRO A 270 0.00 -2.12 19.88
CA PRO A 270 -0.85 -1.04 20.41
C PRO A 270 -0.24 0.36 20.29
N SER A 271 1.06 0.47 20.04
CA SER A 271 1.67 1.78 19.81
C SER A 271 1.29 2.36 18.44
N GLY A 272 0.85 1.50 17.51
CA GLY A 272 0.48 1.93 16.17
C GLY A 272 1.64 2.12 15.21
N THR A 273 2.87 1.88 15.66
CA THR A 273 4.03 2.04 14.78
C THR A 273 4.00 1.03 13.63
N VAL A 274 3.65 -0.22 13.94
CA VAL A 274 3.55 -1.27 12.94
C VAL A 274 2.07 -1.55 12.68
N ALA A 275 1.64 -1.44 11.44
CA ALA A 275 0.29 -1.82 11.04
C ALA A 275 0.29 -3.31 10.70
N GLY A 276 -0.59 -4.05 11.34
CA GLY A 276 -0.63 -5.51 11.23
C GLY A 276 -1.50 -5.99 10.09
N PHE A 277 -1.12 -5.71 8.86
CA PHE A 277 -1.89 -6.11 7.68
C PHE A 277 -1.73 -7.60 7.39
N ALA A 278 -2.72 -8.15 6.68
CA ALA A 278 -2.59 -9.46 6.06
C ALA A 278 -1.95 -9.29 4.68
N ASP A 279 -1.32 -10.35 4.18
CA ASP A 279 -0.82 -10.34 2.81
C ASP A 279 -1.87 -10.92 1.86
N ALA A 280 -1.54 -10.99 0.59
CA ALA A 280 -2.46 -11.50 -0.43
C ALA A 280 -2.36 -13.01 -0.62
N ASP A 281 -1.56 -13.68 0.18
CA ASP A 281 -1.20 -15.08 -0.07
C ASP A 281 -1.43 -15.99 1.16
N GLY A 282 -2.22 -15.55 2.11
CA GLY A 282 -2.58 -16.36 3.27
C GLY A 282 -1.77 -16.12 4.52
N GLY A 283 -0.79 -15.22 4.46
CA GLY A 283 0.01 -14.84 5.61
C GLY A 283 -0.22 -13.39 6.02
N PHE A 284 0.84 -12.74 6.46
CA PHE A 284 0.76 -11.40 7.02
C PHE A 284 1.82 -10.49 6.42
N LEU A 285 1.57 -9.19 6.49
CA LEU A 285 2.42 -8.18 5.89
C LEU A 285 2.50 -6.97 6.81
N PRO A 286 3.12 -7.11 7.99
CA PRO A 286 3.27 -5.96 8.87
C PRO A 286 4.06 -4.85 8.17
N ILE A 287 3.61 -3.62 8.33
CA ILE A 287 4.12 -2.46 7.59
C ILE A 287 4.49 -1.35 8.55
N VAL A 288 5.61 -0.68 8.25
CA VAL A 288 6.05 0.55 8.92
C VAL A 288 6.23 1.61 7.85
N VAL A 289 5.76 2.82 8.12
CA VAL A 289 5.84 3.95 7.18
C VAL A 289 6.77 5.01 7.73
N THR A 290 7.64 5.56 6.88
CA THR A 290 8.46 6.72 7.21
C THR A 290 8.17 7.84 6.23
N LEU A 291 8.39 9.09 6.65
CA LEU A 291 8.18 10.23 5.77
C LEU A 291 9.42 10.56 4.94
N ASN A 292 10.61 10.24 5.46
CA ASN A 292 11.85 10.72 4.87
C ASN A 292 12.62 9.55 4.25
N ALA A 293 12.55 9.46 2.93
CA ALA A 293 13.33 8.46 2.19
C ALA A 293 14.10 9.18 1.09
N ALA A 294 13.69 9.06 -0.17
CA ALA A 294 14.48 9.67 -1.24
C ALA A 294 14.54 11.19 -1.13
N ARG A 295 13.58 11.83 -0.44
CA ARG A 295 13.64 13.29 -0.24
C ARG A 295 14.90 13.72 0.49
N VAL A 296 15.48 12.83 1.31
CA VAL A 296 16.75 13.12 1.99
C VAL A 296 17.86 13.33 0.97
N LEU A 297 17.91 12.45 -0.02
CA LEU A 297 18.90 12.54 -1.08
C LEU A 297 18.65 13.80 -1.95
N ASP A 298 17.37 14.08 -2.24
CA ASP A 298 17.01 15.27 -3.00
C ASP A 298 17.52 16.55 -2.31
N ALA A 299 17.32 16.64 -1.00
CA ALA A 299 17.70 17.83 -0.24
C ALA A 299 19.21 18.05 -0.26
N ILE A 300 19.97 16.98 -0.05
CA ILE A 300 21.43 17.12 0.02
C ILE A 300 22.01 17.33 -1.39
N ALA A 301 21.44 16.70 -2.42
CA ALA A 301 21.86 16.96 -3.79
C ALA A 301 21.67 18.44 -4.14
N ARG A 302 20.52 19.00 -3.73
CA ARG A 302 20.25 20.43 -3.97
C ARG A 302 21.26 21.31 -3.26
N LEU A 303 21.59 21.00 -1.99
CA LEU A 303 22.59 21.78 -1.24
C LEU A 303 23.95 21.71 -1.89
N LEU A 304 24.33 20.53 -2.41
CA LEU A 304 25.64 20.36 -3.04
C LEU A 304 25.67 20.83 -4.50
N GLY A 305 24.52 21.12 -5.09
CA GLY A 305 24.46 21.55 -6.48
C GLY A 305 24.80 20.44 -7.46
N VAL A 306 24.40 19.21 -7.16
CA VAL A 306 24.71 18.04 -8.00
C VAL A 306 23.44 17.30 -8.35
N ASP A 307 23.52 16.46 -9.37
CA ASP A 307 22.43 15.54 -9.67
C ASP A 307 22.60 14.23 -8.87
N HIS A 308 21.64 13.33 -9.01
CA HIS A 308 21.67 12.09 -8.21
C HIS A 308 22.85 11.19 -8.57
N ALA A 309 23.24 11.14 -9.82
CA ALA A 309 24.42 10.33 -10.21
C ALA A 309 25.69 10.87 -9.58
N GLU A 310 25.85 12.19 -9.56
CA GLU A 310 27.01 12.83 -8.93
C GLU A 310 26.99 12.63 -7.42
N LEU A 311 25.78 12.72 -6.80
CA LEU A 311 25.64 12.48 -5.38
C LEU A 311 26.10 11.05 -5.02
N SER A 312 25.69 10.08 -5.82
CA SER A 312 26.12 8.70 -5.63
C SER A 312 27.63 8.57 -5.72
N ASP A 313 28.25 9.19 -6.73
CA ASP A 313 29.70 9.12 -6.88
C ASP A 313 30.41 9.73 -5.66
N LEU A 314 29.91 10.87 -5.18
CA LEU A 314 30.50 11.50 -3.99
C LEU A 314 30.38 10.57 -2.77
N ALA A 315 29.21 9.98 -2.56
CA ALA A 315 28.99 9.11 -1.41
C ALA A 315 29.92 7.90 -1.46
N LEU A 316 30.10 7.33 -2.65
CA LEU A 316 30.98 6.16 -2.80
C LEU A 316 32.45 6.50 -2.59
N ALA A 317 32.84 7.77 -2.78
CA ALA A 317 34.21 8.20 -2.57
C ALA A 317 34.54 8.41 -1.09
N ALA A 318 33.53 8.45 -0.22
CA ALA A 318 33.75 8.61 1.22
C ALA A 318 33.84 7.24 1.88
N GLU A 319 34.51 7.18 3.02
CA GLU A 319 34.55 5.95 3.81
C GLU A 319 33.30 5.78 4.63
N SER A 320 33.03 4.55 5.02
CA SER A 320 31.92 4.21 5.92
C SER A 320 31.99 5.09 7.17
N GLY A 321 30.84 5.63 7.57
CA GLY A 321 30.75 6.52 8.72
C GLY A 321 30.92 7.99 8.37
N ALA A 322 31.27 8.32 7.13
CA ALA A 322 31.34 9.70 6.64
C ALA A 322 32.24 10.59 7.50
N GLY A 323 33.32 10.05 8.03
CA GLY A 323 34.23 10.79 8.88
C GLY A 323 33.66 11.23 10.21
N GLY A 324 32.59 10.59 10.64
CA GLY A 324 31.88 10.96 11.85
C GLY A 324 30.74 11.93 11.64
N LEU A 325 30.50 12.36 10.40
CA LEU A 325 29.38 13.24 10.06
C LEU A 325 28.11 12.43 10.07
N THR A 326 27.10 12.87 10.81
CA THR A 326 25.82 12.17 10.94
C THR A 326 24.67 13.08 10.53
N LEU A 327 23.85 12.60 9.60
CA LEU A 327 22.63 13.31 9.22
C LEU A 327 21.43 12.60 9.84
N VAL A 328 20.69 13.33 10.68
CA VAL A 328 19.40 12.87 11.17
C VAL A 328 18.35 13.37 10.18
N PRO A 329 17.62 12.47 9.51
CA PRO A 329 16.96 12.83 8.26
C PRO A 329 15.50 13.31 8.37
N TYR A 330 15.11 13.89 9.51
CA TYR A 330 13.69 14.16 9.76
C TYR A 330 13.25 15.51 9.20
N PHE A 331 13.43 15.69 7.89
CA PHE A 331 13.24 16.98 7.21
C PHE A 331 11.84 17.56 7.36
N GLU A 332 10.82 16.70 7.32
CA GLU A 332 9.43 17.13 7.39
C GLU A 332 8.72 16.54 8.60
N GLY A 333 9.44 16.43 9.71
CA GLY A 333 9.00 15.57 10.80
C GLY A 333 9.19 14.12 10.42
N GLU A 334 8.76 13.21 11.28
CA GLU A 334 8.87 11.78 10.98
C GLU A 334 7.71 11.03 11.62
N ARG A 335 7.32 9.92 10.98
CA ARG A 335 6.31 9.00 11.50
C ARG A 335 6.94 7.89 12.34
N THR A 336 8.07 7.37 11.90
CA THR A 336 8.78 6.32 12.61
C THR A 336 10.23 6.72 12.73
N PRO A 337 10.64 7.20 13.90
CA PRO A 337 9.87 7.43 15.14
C PRO A 337 8.84 8.56 15.00
N ASN A 338 7.88 8.59 15.93
CA ASN A 338 6.78 9.57 15.86
C ASN A 338 7.27 10.92 16.38
N LEU A 339 7.78 11.72 15.48
CA LEU A 339 8.34 13.04 15.77
C LEU A 339 7.82 14.04 14.74
N PRO A 340 6.51 14.39 14.83
CA PRO A 340 5.90 15.17 13.75
C PRO A 340 6.45 16.56 13.57
N ASP A 341 7.06 17.12 14.60
CA ASP A 341 7.58 18.49 14.53
C ASP A 341 9.10 18.54 14.37
N ALA A 342 9.75 17.40 14.14
CA ALA A 342 11.20 17.36 14.01
C ALA A 342 11.65 18.00 12.69
N THR A 343 12.90 18.46 12.70
CA THR A 343 13.58 18.87 11.48
C THR A 343 14.89 18.08 11.41
N ALA A 344 15.49 18.08 10.23
CA ALA A 344 16.75 17.38 10.03
C ALA A 344 17.88 18.13 10.73
N SER A 345 18.93 17.39 11.09
CA SER A 345 20.11 17.98 11.68
C SER A 345 21.37 17.24 11.22
N LEU A 346 22.49 17.93 11.28
CA LEU A 346 23.79 17.42 10.88
C LEU A 346 24.72 17.63 12.05
N THR A 347 25.36 16.56 12.53
CA THR A 347 26.26 16.62 13.68
C THR A 347 27.59 15.98 13.33
N GLY A 348 28.59 16.25 14.17
CA GLY A 348 29.91 15.65 14.01
C GLY A 348 30.79 16.36 13.01
N MET A 349 30.50 17.62 12.66
CA MET A 349 31.31 18.37 11.73
C MET A 349 32.63 18.78 12.36
N THR A 350 33.71 18.37 11.72
CA THR A 350 35.06 18.89 12.01
C THR A 350 35.59 19.45 10.71
N LEU A 351 36.72 20.14 10.75
CA LEU A 351 37.32 20.59 9.49
C LEU A 351 37.65 19.40 8.59
N ALA A 352 38.10 18.31 9.18
CA ALA A 352 38.45 17.11 8.40
C ALA A 352 37.22 16.42 7.79
N SER A 353 36.09 16.39 8.52
CA SER A 353 34.92 15.70 8.02
C SER A 353 34.08 16.54 7.07
N SER A 354 34.35 17.86 6.99
CA SER A 354 33.50 18.79 6.24
C SER A 354 33.87 18.78 4.75
N THR A 355 33.54 17.67 4.10
CA THR A 355 33.78 17.49 2.66
C THR A 355 32.48 17.16 1.97
N ARG A 356 32.43 17.42 0.67
CA ARG A 356 31.26 17.09 -0.15
C ARG A 356 31.00 15.58 -0.13
N GLU A 357 32.10 14.80 -0.17
CA GLU A 357 32.01 13.35 -0.16
C GLU A 357 31.36 12.84 1.14
N ASN A 358 31.82 13.37 2.28
CA ASN A 358 31.26 12.95 3.56
C ASN A 358 29.81 13.39 3.71
N LEU A 359 29.45 14.57 3.23
CA LEU A 359 28.04 15.01 3.31
C LEU A 359 27.15 14.11 2.46
N ALA A 360 27.59 13.75 1.25
CA ALA A 360 26.83 12.84 0.41
C ALA A 360 26.69 11.47 1.06
N ARG A 361 27.77 10.97 1.66
CA ARG A 361 27.73 9.68 2.35
C ARG A 361 26.80 9.73 3.55
N ALA A 362 26.85 10.82 4.32
CA ALA A 362 25.99 10.99 5.48
C ALA A 362 24.52 11.02 5.06
N ALA A 363 24.22 11.57 3.88
CA ALA A 363 22.85 11.58 3.38
C ALA A 363 22.35 10.16 3.10
N VAL A 364 23.16 9.34 2.43
CA VAL A 364 22.79 7.97 2.13
C VAL A 364 22.66 7.15 3.41
N GLU A 365 23.67 7.27 4.31
CA GLU A 365 23.64 6.54 5.58
C GLU A 365 22.47 6.97 6.44
N GLY A 366 22.18 8.27 6.48
CA GLY A 366 21.06 8.78 7.28
C GLY A 366 19.72 8.32 6.77
N MET A 367 19.53 8.36 5.45
CA MET A 367 18.28 7.85 4.85
C MET A 367 18.09 6.38 5.18
N LEU A 368 19.14 5.58 4.99
CA LEU A 368 19.06 4.14 5.25
C LEU A 368 18.87 3.85 6.73
N SER A 369 19.49 4.64 7.62
CA SER A 369 19.27 4.47 9.05
C SER A 369 17.82 4.75 9.44
N GLY A 370 17.21 5.74 8.81
CA GLY A 370 15.79 6.02 9.03
C GLY A 370 14.91 4.84 8.65
N LEU A 371 15.21 4.24 7.50
CA LEU A 371 14.49 3.02 7.08
C LEU A 371 14.81 1.85 8.01
N GLY A 372 16.04 1.80 8.51
CA GLY A 372 16.44 0.77 9.48
C GLY A 372 15.65 0.84 10.77
N ALA A 373 15.19 2.02 11.16
CA ALA A 373 14.30 2.13 12.32
C ALA A 373 13.01 1.35 12.10
N GLY A 374 12.51 1.32 10.84
CA GLY A 374 11.38 0.48 10.50
C GLY A 374 11.67 -1.00 10.66
N LEU A 375 12.86 -1.43 10.26
CA LEU A 375 13.27 -2.82 10.48
C LEU A 375 13.32 -3.14 11.97
N ASP A 376 13.84 -2.22 12.78
CA ASP A 376 13.91 -2.42 14.22
C ASP A 376 12.52 -2.55 14.83
N ALA A 377 11.56 -1.75 14.36
CA ALA A 377 10.19 -1.84 14.85
C ALA A 377 9.60 -3.23 14.58
N LEU A 378 9.88 -3.79 13.39
CA LEU A 378 9.43 -5.15 13.05
C LEU A 378 10.13 -6.19 13.94
N ARG A 379 11.45 -6.03 14.16
CA ARG A 379 12.18 -6.96 15.02
C ARG A 379 11.66 -6.94 16.44
N ASP A 380 11.25 -5.78 16.94
CA ASP A 380 10.72 -5.66 18.30
C ASP A 380 9.41 -6.44 18.47
N LEU A 381 8.74 -6.76 17.38
CA LEU A 381 7.53 -7.59 17.39
C LEU A 381 7.83 -9.04 16.99
N ASP A 382 9.11 -9.41 16.99
CA ASP A 382 9.57 -10.77 16.68
C ASP A 382 9.29 -11.19 15.23
N VAL A 383 9.21 -10.24 14.32
CA VAL A 383 9.08 -10.56 12.90
C VAL A 383 10.44 -10.99 12.36
N PRO A 384 10.57 -12.20 11.79
CA PRO A 384 11.88 -12.63 11.29
C PRO A 384 12.25 -11.85 10.03
N LEU A 385 13.47 -11.30 10.01
CA LEU A 385 13.99 -10.58 8.84
C LEU A 385 15.31 -11.23 8.46
N GLU A 386 15.37 -11.80 7.26
CA GLU A 386 16.54 -12.52 6.78
C GLU A 386 17.18 -11.85 5.57
N ARG A 387 16.41 -11.12 4.76
CA ARG A 387 16.90 -10.50 3.53
C ARG A 387 16.05 -9.28 3.24
N ALA A 388 16.69 -8.20 2.75
CA ALA A 388 15.98 -6.99 2.33
C ALA A 388 15.93 -6.92 0.81
N LEU A 389 14.76 -6.61 0.29
CA LEU A 389 14.56 -6.36 -1.13
C LEU A 389 14.31 -4.87 -1.29
N LEU A 390 15.21 -4.14 -1.95
CA LEU A 390 15.07 -2.70 -2.14
C LEU A 390 14.37 -2.40 -3.44
N ILE A 391 13.30 -1.63 -3.38
CA ILE A 391 12.59 -1.19 -4.57
C ILE A 391 12.39 0.34 -4.50
N GLY A 392 11.90 0.92 -5.59
CA GLY A 392 11.72 2.36 -5.69
C GLY A 392 12.88 3.00 -6.42
N GLY A 393 12.71 4.26 -6.80
CA GLY A 393 13.69 4.95 -7.64
C GLY A 393 15.07 5.03 -7.03
N ALA A 394 15.15 5.34 -5.73
CA ALA A 394 16.45 5.50 -5.09
C ALA A 394 17.20 4.17 -4.94
N ALA A 395 16.49 3.03 -5.03
CA ALA A 395 17.15 1.73 -4.96
C ALA A 395 18.09 1.50 -6.15
N GLN A 396 17.92 2.27 -7.23
CA GLN A 396 18.80 2.14 -8.40
C GLN A 396 20.15 2.85 -8.22
N SER A 397 20.30 3.67 -7.19
CA SER A 397 21.53 4.39 -6.93
C SER A 397 22.65 3.41 -6.56
N PRO A 398 23.80 3.43 -7.24
CA PRO A 398 24.93 2.56 -6.86
C PRO A 398 25.36 2.76 -5.39
N ALA A 399 25.34 3.99 -4.89
CA ALA A 399 25.71 4.25 -3.51
C ALA A 399 24.71 3.59 -2.54
N VAL A 400 23.40 3.71 -2.83
CA VAL A 400 22.40 3.10 -1.99
C VAL A 400 22.59 1.59 -1.96
N ARG A 401 22.79 0.97 -3.12
CA ARG A 401 23.02 -0.48 -3.19
C ARG A 401 24.23 -0.92 -2.40
N ALA A 402 25.32 -0.16 -2.51
CA ALA A 402 26.58 -0.53 -1.88
C ALA A 402 26.53 -0.36 -0.36
N ILE A 403 25.85 0.68 0.10
CA ILE A 403 25.87 1.08 1.52
C ILE A 403 24.78 0.35 2.32
N ALA A 404 23.67 -0.03 1.67
CA ALA A 404 22.52 -0.57 2.37
C ALA A 404 22.82 -1.79 3.23
N PRO A 405 23.60 -2.79 2.77
CA PRO A 405 23.79 -3.98 3.62
C PRO A 405 24.40 -3.65 4.97
N GLU A 406 25.36 -2.74 5.00
CA GLU A 406 26.00 -2.38 6.28
C GLU A 406 25.04 -1.65 7.20
N VAL A 407 24.29 -0.68 6.65
CA VAL A 407 23.41 0.14 7.50
C VAL A 407 22.19 -0.67 7.94
N LEU A 408 21.59 -1.46 7.05
CA LEU A 408 20.40 -2.24 7.39
C LEU A 408 20.71 -3.51 8.16
N GLY A 409 21.94 -4.00 8.06
CA GLY A 409 22.36 -5.20 8.79
C GLY A 409 21.79 -6.49 8.22
N LEU A 410 21.48 -6.51 6.93
CA LEU A 410 20.89 -7.66 6.24
C LEU A 410 21.51 -7.80 4.85
N PRO A 411 21.54 -9.02 4.29
CA PRO A 411 21.79 -9.14 2.86
C PRO A 411 20.73 -8.37 2.09
N VAL A 412 21.14 -7.71 1.02
CA VAL A 412 20.28 -6.83 0.25
C VAL A 412 20.28 -7.28 -1.20
N GLU A 413 19.09 -7.37 -1.80
CA GLU A 413 18.92 -7.53 -3.24
C GLU A 413 18.12 -6.36 -3.78
N VAL A 414 18.45 -5.95 -5.00
CA VAL A 414 17.69 -4.93 -5.71
C VAL A 414 17.11 -5.58 -6.95
N PRO A 415 15.82 -5.93 -6.92
CA PRO A 415 15.20 -6.55 -8.10
C PRO A 415 15.23 -5.59 -9.30
N PRO A 416 15.20 -6.11 -10.52
CA PRO A 416 15.09 -5.24 -11.69
C PRO A 416 13.88 -4.33 -11.57
N PRO A 417 13.95 -3.09 -12.07
CA PRO A 417 12.78 -2.20 -12.02
C PRO A 417 11.59 -2.82 -12.74
N GLY A 418 10.39 -2.60 -12.21
CA GLY A 418 9.20 -3.13 -12.83
C GLY A 418 7.94 -2.62 -12.16
N GLU A 419 6.81 -2.93 -12.78
CA GLU A 419 5.50 -2.58 -12.27
C GLU A 419 5.04 -3.70 -11.34
N TYR A 420 5.58 -3.74 -10.14
CA TYR A 420 5.45 -4.90 -9.25
C TYR A 420 4.01 -5.16 -8.81
N VAL A 421 3.22 -4.10 -8.58
CA VAL A 421 1.84 -4.30 -8.16
C VAL A 421 1.04 -4.97 -9.29
N ALA A 422 1.16 -4.44 -10.51
CA ALA A 422 0.46 -5.02 -11.66
C ALA A 422 0.95 -6.44 -11.94
N LEU A 423 2.28 -6.67 -11.82
CA LEU A 423 2.83 -8.01 -12.01
C LEU A 423 2.33 -8.97 -10.94
N GLY A 424 2.24 -8.50 -9.68
CA GLY A 424 1.70 -9.32 -8.60
C GLY A 424 0.25 -9.71 -8.86
N ALA A 425 -0.55 -8.74 -9.32
CA ALA A 425 -1.93 -9.03 -9.69
C ALA A 425 -1.99 -10.03 -10.85
N ALA A 426 -1.12 -9.88 -11.84
CA ALA A 426 -1.08 -10.82 -12.96
C ALA A 426 -0.69 -12.23 -12.51
N ARG A 427 0.25 -12.35 -11.58
CA ARG A 427 0.61 -13.66 -11.01
C ARG A 427 -0.57 -14.29 -10.28
N GLN A 428 -1.31 -13.48 -9.54
CA GLN A 428 -2.51 -13.97 -8.86
C GLN A 428 -3.53 -14.47 -9.88
N ALA A 429 -3.74 -13.71 -10.95
CA ALA A 429 -4.67 -14.12 -12.01
C ALA A 429 -4.24 -15.41 -12.69
N ALA A 430 -2.95 -15.54 -12.98
CA ALA A 430 -2.43 -16.76 -13.62
C ALA A 430 -2.60 -17.97 -12.71
N ARG A 431 -2.36 -17.80 -11.42
CA ARG A 431 -2.56 -18.87 -10.44
C ARG A 431 -4.02 -19.32 -10.43
N ILE A 432 -4.94 -18.37 -10.41
CA ILE A 432 -6.38 -18.67 -10.41
C ILE A 432 -6.79 -19.37 -11.71
N ALA A 433 -6.25 -18.93 -12.84
CA ALA A 433 -6.55 -19.55 -14.13
C ALA A 433 -6.13 -21.03 -14.17
N ALA A 434 -5.07 -21.37 -13.46
CA ALA A 434 -4.54 -22.72 -13.47
C ALA A 434 -5.27 -23.70 -12.54
N LEU A 435 -6.13 -23.19 -11.65
CA LEU A 435 -6.85 -24.06 -10.71
C LEU A 435 -7.94 -24.86 -11.41
N PRO A 436 -8.24 -26.08 -10.93
CA PRO A 436 -9.34 -26.86 -11.52
C PRO A 436 -10.67 -26.12 -11.36
N GLY A 437 -11.57 -26.32 -12.35
CA GLY A 437 -12.90 -25.70 -12.37
C GLY A 437 -13.87 -26.33 -11.40
#